data_b9e8ce0d04707db113135b7b7c32661d
#
_entry.id   b9e8ce0d04707db113135b7b7c32661d
#
_cell.length_a   1.000
_cell.length_b   1.000
_cell.length_c   1.000
_cell.angle_alpha   90.00
_cell.angle_beta   90.00
_cell.angle_gamma   90.00
#
_symmetry.space_group_name_H-M   'P 1'
#
loop_
_entity.id
_entity.type
_entity.pdbx_description
1 polymer ?
#
loop_
_entity_poly.entity_id
_entity_poly.type
_entity_poly.pdbx_seq_one_letter_code
_entity_poly.pdbx_strand_id
1 'polypeptide(L)'
;MARIIECRVGDEVVLLHMDEPTGADKHGNPELWRAETYTTKEPDTLAWIDTFFREGDVIYDVGANIGQYSLYAARRLVGRCTVLAFEPEALNYAKLNRNIVLNELTGVVTPYCLAVTERTELSTFYVQNFAAGAALHSWGRPVTQGERAFEAQNQQGMVGVSLDDLTGRFGLPFPNHIKIDVDGIEAEIIRGAGHTLADPRLRTALVEVYIFAEIAQEIEAAFRAHGFELSNAAELDLTPDTARNLIFTRNAGTSDQPV
;
A
#
# COMPACT_ATOMS: atom_id res chain seq x y z
N MET A 1 -1.67 -16.74 24.63
CA MET A 1 -2.18 -15.34 24.87
C MET A 1 -1.68 -14.47 23.75
N ALA A 2 -2.51 -13.60 23.18
CA ALA A 2 -2.04 -12.67 22.16
C ALA A 2 -0.87 -11.81 22.70
N ARG A 3 0.15 -11.58 21.88
CA ARG A 3 1.32 -10.78 22.23
C ARG A 3 1.20 -9.42 21.54
N ILE A 4 1.54 -8.34 22.24
CA ILE A 4 1.68 -7.01 21.66
C ILE A 4 3.18 -6.72 21.51
N ILE A 5 3.58 -6.24 20.33
CA ILE A 5 4.95 -5.78 20.08
C ILE A 5 4.92 -4.27 19.88
N GLU A 6 5.79 -3.58 20.60
CA GLU A 6 6.06 -2.16 20.41
C GLU A 6 7.14 -1.99 19.33
N CYS A 7 6.77 -1.36 18.21
CA CYS A 7 7.68 -1.01 17.14
C CYS A 7 8.01 0.48 17.23
N ARG A 8 9.28 0.82 17.41
CA ARG A 8 9.75 2.22 17.40
C ARG A 8 10.16 2.61 15.99
N VAL A 9 9.54 3.67 15.48
CA VAL A 9 9.78 4.20 14.13
C VAL A 9 10.01 5.72 14.28
N GLY A 10 11.27 6.13 14.23
CA GLY A 10 11.64 7.50 14.61
C GLY A 10 11.26 7.79 16.06
N ASP A 11 10.51 8.87 16.29
CA ASP A 11 10.00 9.25 17.60
C ASP A 11 8.65 8.61 17.94
N GLU A 12 8.04 7.87 17.00
CA GLU A 12 6.73 7.27 17.16
C GLU A 12 6.81 5.83 17.68
N VAL A 13 5.74 5.42 18.38
CA VAL A 13 5.55 4.03 18.81
C VAL A 13 4.28 3.49 18.16
N VAL A 14 4.43 2.41 17.40
CA VAL A 14 3.32 1.66 16.79
C VAL A 14 3.21 0.31 17.49
N LEU A 15 2.00 -0.02 17.95
CA LEU A 15 1.70 -1.29 18.58
C LEU A 15 1.16 -2.28 17.55
N LEU A 16 1.76 -3.47 17.49
CA LEU A 16 1.28 -4.54 16.61
C LEU A 16 0.82 -5.74 17.46
N HIS A 17 -0.39 -6.19 17.17
CA HIS A 17 -0.98 -7.39 17.75
C HIS A 17 -0.45 -8.62 17.00
N MET A 18 0.12 -9.57 17.73
CA MET A 18 0.60 -10.85 17.22
C MET A 18 -0.29 -11.97 17.72
N ASP A 19 -0.65 -12.90 16.85
CA ASP A 19 -1.24 -14.17 17.27
C ASP A 19 -0.14 -15.12 17.77
N GLU A 20 -0.50 -16.09 18.61
CA GLU A 20 0.46 -17.14 18.98
C GLU A 20 0.74 -18.01 17.73
N PRO A 21 2.01 -18.40 17.51
CA PRO A 21 2.34 -19.29 16.41
C PRO A 21 1.53 -20.61 16.53
N THR A 22 0.71 -20.91 15.58
CA THR A 22 -0.01 -22.17 15.50
C THR A 22 0.84 -23.21 14.77
N GLY A 23 1.80 -23.84 15.49
CA GLY A 23 2.64 -24.90 14.94
C GLY A 23 3.88 -24.40 14.17
N ALA A 24 4.70 -25.34 13.71
CA ALA A 24 5.91 -25.07 12.95
C ALA A 24 5.56 -24.54 11.55
N ASP A 25 5.41 -23.25 11.42
CA ASP A 25 5.32 -22.59 10.12
C ASP A 25 6.68 -22.74 9.43
N LYS A 26 6.71 -23.47 8.30
CA LYS A 26 7.94 -23.74 7.54
C LYS A 26 8.57 -22.47 6.95
N HIS A 27 7.83 -21.36 6.96
CA HIS A 27 8.22 -20.07 6.40
C HIS A 27 8.43 -18.97 7.45
N GLY A 28 8.39 -19.29 8.75
CA GLY A 28 8.46 -18.33 9.84
C GLY A 28 7.11 -17.67 10.14
N ASN A 29 7.10 -16.73 11.08
CA ASN A 29 5.90 -15.95 11.41
C ASN A 29 5.93 -14.61 10.66
N PRO A 30 5.05 -14.41 9.63
CA PRO A 30 5.07 -13.18 8.82
C PRO A 30 4.79 -11.92 9.65
N GLU A 31 3.92 -12.00 10.66
CA GLU A 31 3.62 -10.86 11.54
C GLU A 31 4.87 -10.44 12.35
N LEU A 32 5.58 -11.43 12.92
CA LEU A 32 6.80 -11.15 13.67
C LEU A 32 7.89 -10.57 12.77
N TRP A 33 8.08 -11.13 11.59
CA TRP A 33 9.02 -10.62 10.61
C TRP A 33 8.72 -9.16 10.25
N ARG A 34 7.44 -8.80 10.03
CA ARG A 34 7.03 -7.43 9.76
C ARG A 34 7.33 -6.50 10.94
N ALA A 35 7.11 -6.95 12.17
CA ALA A 35 7.44 -6.17 13.35
C ALA A 35 8.95 -5.94 13.50
N GLU A 36 9.77 -7.00 13.32
CA GLU A 36 11.23 -6.93 13.43
C GLU A 36 11.90 -6.13 12.31
N THR A 37 11.29 -6.12 11.12
CA THR A 37 11.85 -5.42 9.95
C THR A 37 11.16 -4.08 9.67
N TYR A 38 10.31 -3.57 10.55
CA TYR A 38 9.49 -2.40 10.31
C TYR A 38 10.27 -1.19 9.78
N THR A 39 11.45 -0.92 10.32
CA THR A 39 12.27 0.23 9.93
C THR A 39 13.31 -0.09 8.85
N THR A 40 13.48 -1.37 8.51
CA THR A 40 14.56 -1.82 7.63
C THR A 40 14.09 -2.43 6.32
N LYS A 41 12.82 -2.90 6.26
CA LYS A 41 12.26 -3.47 5.02
C LYS A 41 12.11 -2.41 3.93
N GLU A 42 11.51 -1.28 4.27
CA GLU A 42 11.19 -0.19 3.32
C GLU A 42 11.48 1.17 3.97
N PRO A 43 12.75 1.52 4.20
CA PRO A 43 13.12 2.80 4.82
C PRO A 43 12.73 4.00 3.96
N ASP A 44 12.67 3.84 2.66
CA ASP A 44 12.20 4.83 1.69
C ASP A 44 10.71 5.14 1.81
N THR A 45 9.86 4.15 2.13
CA THR A 45 8.44 4.38 2.44
C THR A 45 8.28 5.25 3.68
N LEU A 46 9.06 5.00 4.73
CA LEU A 46 9.04 5.83 5.94
C LEU A 46 9.54 7.25 5.65
N ALA A 47 10.63 7.38 4.91
CA ALA A 47 11.17 8.68 4.49
C ALA A 47 10.19 9.46 3.61
N TRP A 48 9.44 8.79 2.73
CA TRP A 48 8.40 9.40 1.92
C TRP A 48 7.26 9.96 2.78
N ILE A 49 6.79 9.20 3.78
CA ILE A 49 5.79 9.67 4.76
C ILE A 49 6.30 10.91 5.49
N ASP A 50 7.53 10.86 6.02
CA ASP A 50 8.12 11.98 6.78
C ASP A 50 8.31 13.24 5.93
N THR A 51 8.68 13.05 4.67
CA THR A 51 9.01 14.16 3.76
C THR A 51 7.77 14.87 3.23
N PHE A 52 6.74 14.11 2.85
CA PHE A 52 5.65 14.66 2.03
C PHE A 52 4.33 14.84 2.78
N PHE A 53 4.03 14.03 3.81
CA PHE A 53 2.71 14.08 4.45
C PHE A 53 2.59 15.26 5.39
N ARG A 54 1.41 15.86 5.41
CA ARG A 54 1.07 17.03 6.24
C ARG A 54 -0.27 16.82 6.94
N GLU A 55 -0.50 17.58 7.99
CA GLU A 55 -1.79 17.60 8.67
C GLU A 55 -2.92 17.98 7.69
N GLY A 56 -4.04 17.29 7.81
CA GLY A 56 -5.19 17.45 6.92
C GLY A 56 -5.13 16.60 5.64
N ASP A 57 -4.03 15.90 5.38
CA ASP A 57 -3.91 15.06 4.19
C ASP A 57 -4.81 13.83 4.24
N VAL A 58 -5.26 13.44 3.06
CA VAL A 58 -5.91 12.16 2.78
C VAL A 58 -4.90 11.22 2.13
N ILE A 59 -4.72 10.04 2.72
CA ILE A 59 -3.74 9.04 2.32
C ILE A 59 -4.49 7.76 1.93
N TYR A 60 -4.18 7.22 0.74
CA TYR A 60 -4.60 5.89 0.32
C TYR A 60 -3.43 4.92 0.48
N ASP A 61 -3.61 3.87 1.28
CA ASP A 61 -2.66 2.79 1.48
C ASP A 61 -3.22 1.52 0.83
N VAL A 62 -2.80 1.25 -0.41
CA VAL A 62 -3.27 0.12 -1.23
C VAL A 62 -2.33 -1.05 -1.02
N GLY A 63 -2.86 -2.17 -0.50
CA GLY A 63 -2.10 -3.29 0.01
C GLY A 63 -1.62 -3.07 1.45
N ALA A 64 -2.52 -2.56 2.31
CA ALA A 64 -2.16 -2.15 3.67
C ALA A 64 -1.66 -3.28 4.56
N ASN A 65 -1.90 -4.53 4.22
CA ASN A 65 -1.54 -5.71 4.98
C ASN A 65 -1.99 -5.61 6.45
N ILE A 66 -1.12 -5.73 7.44
CA ILE A 66 -1.45 -5.56 8.87
C ILE A 66 -1.44 -4.09 9.33
N GLY A 67 -1.22 -3.13 8.41
CA GLY A 67 -1.38 -1.70 8.64
C GLY A 67 -0.13 -0.92 9.02
N GLN A 68 1.08 -1.45 8.83
CA GLN A 68 2.31 -0.80 9.28
C GLN A 68 2.39 0.67 8.83
N TYR A 69 2.31 0.96 7.54
CA TYR A 69 2.48 2.31 7.00
C TYR A 69 1.28 3.21 7.27
N SER A 70 0.06 2.66 7.24
CA SER A 70 -1.16 3.37 7.67
C SER A 70 -1.07 3.87 9.11
N LEU A 71 -0.64 3.00 10.03
CA LEU A 71 -0.51 3.33 11.45
C LEU A 71 0.61 4.35 11.69
N TYR A 72 1.76 4.17 11.00
CA TYR A 72 2.86 5.12 11.12
C TYR A 72 2.45 6.51 10.63
N ALA A 73 1.85 6.63 9.45
CA ALA A 73 1.38 7.90 8.91
C ALA A 73 0.40 8.60 9.87
N ALA A 74 -0.56 7.85 10.42
CA ALA A 74 -1.52 8.39 11.37
C ALA A 74 -0.86 8.86 12.69
N ARG A 75 0.11 8.10 13.24
CA ARG A 75 0.87 8.49 14.43
C ARG A 75 1.72 9.73 14.17
N ARG A 76 2.48 9.73 13.07
CA ARG A 76 3.37 10.80 12.65
C ARG A 76 2.63 12.14 12.49
N LEU A 77 1.37 12.10 12.06
CA LEU A 77 0.49 13.27 11.92
C LEU A 77 -0.41 13.51 13.14
N VAL A 78 -0.13 12.84 14.26
CA VAL A 78 -0.85 12.98 15.52
C VAL A 78 -2.37 12.81 15.35
N GLY A 79 -2.79 11.90 14.47
CA GLY A 79 -4.21 11.66 14.14
C GLY A 79 -4.86 12.77 13.30
N ARG A 80 -4.13 13.77 12.86
CA ARG A 80 -4.66 14.91 12.08
C ARG A 80 -4.53 14.66 10.56
N CYS A 81 -5.01 13.50 10.13
CA CYS A 81 -5.10 13.09 8.73
C CYS A 81 -6.27 12.11 8.56
N THR A 82 -6.53 11.72 7.32
CA THR A 82 -7.46 10.63 6.99
C THR A 82 -6.70 9.58 6.22
N VAL A 83 -6.64 8.35 6.74
CA VAL A 83 -6.02 7.22 6.05
C VAL A 83 -7.11 6.25 5.63
N LEU A 84 -7.17 5.92 4.34
CA LEU A 84 -8.02 4.87 3.79
C LEU A 84 -7.12 3.71 3.40
N ALA A 85 -7.24 2.61 4.15
CA ALA A 85 -6.38 1.43 4.04
C ALA A 85 -7.12 0.30 3.34
N PHE A 86 -6.63 -0.14 2.18
CA PHE A 86 -7.27 -1.16 1.35
C PHE A 86 -6.49 -2.47 1.47
N GLU A 87 -7.14 -3.51 1.99
CA GLU A 87 -6.53 -4.83 2.19
C GLU A 87 -7.53 -5.93 1.85
N PRO A 88 -7.30 -6.70 0.77
CA PRO A 88 -8.24 -7.74 0.34
C PRO A 88 -8.15 -9.04 1.16
N GLU A 89 -6.97 -9.42 1.70
CA GLU A 89 -6.81 -10.71 2.37
C GLU A 89 -7.47 -10.69 3.75
N ALA A 90 -8.30 -11.69 4.04
CA ALA A 90 -9.19 -11.72 5.21
C ALA A 90 -8.45 -11.67 6.55
N LEU A 91 -7.33 -12.41 6.71
CA LEU A 91 -6.56 -12.43 7.95
C LEU A 91 -5.77 -11.14 8.14
N ASN A 92 -5.19 -10.61 7.06
CA ASN A 92 -4.52 -9.31 7.05
C ASN A 92 -5.51 -8.20 7.42
N TYR A 93 -6.69 -8.18 6.78
CA TYR A 93 -7.73 -7.21 7.08
C TYR A 93 -8.21 -7.29 8.52
N ALA A 94 -8.42 -8.49 9.05
CA ALA A 94 -8.79 -8.68 10.45
C ALA A 94 -7.69 -8.16 11.40
N LYS A 95 -6.42 -8.38 11.04
CA LYS A 95 -5.27 -7.91 11.81
C LYS A 95 -5.12 -6.39 11.73
N LEU A 96 -5.28 -5.81 10.55
CA LEU A 96 -5.31 -4.35 10.32
C LEU A 96 -6.34 -3.69 11.26
N ASN A 97 -7.56 -4.19 11.31
CA ASN A 97 -8.60 -3.68 12.22
C ASN A 97 -8.17 -3.75 13.69
N ARG A 98 -7.60 -4.88 14.13
CA ARG A 98 -7.11 -5.02 15.51
C ARG A 98 -6.01 -4.02 15.83
N ASN A 99 -5.08 -3.82 14.90
CA ASN A 99 -3.97 -2.90 15.06
C ASN A 99 -4.44 -1.43 15.11
N ILE A 100 -5.45 -1.06 14.31
CA ILE A 100 -6.08 0.27 14.36
C ILE A 100 -6.67 0.53 15.75
N VAL A 101 -7.46 -0.42 16.28
CA VAL A 101 -8.06 -0.30 17.62
C VAL A 101 -7.00 -0.24 18.71
N LEU A 102 -5.97 -1.11 18.63
CA LEU A 102 -4.87 -1.18 19.59
C LEU A 102 -4.09 0.14 19.69
N ASN A 103 -3.95 0.85 18.56
CA ASN A 103 -3.28 2.14 18.48
C ASN A 103 -4.20 3.34 18.74
N GLU A 104 -5.48 3.14 19.07
CA GLU A 104 -6.48 4.21 19.28
C GLU A 104 -6.66 5.11 18.03
N LEU A 105 -6.54 4.54 16.84
CA LEU A 105 -6.62 5.27 15.56
C LEU A 105 -7.96 5.08 14.84
N THR A 106 -8.98 4.57 15.54
CA THR A 106 -10.35 4.48 15.01
C THR A 106 -10.87 5.87 14.66
N GLY A 107 -11.36 6.04 13.43
CA GLY A 107 -11.79 7.34 12.90
C GLY A 107 -10.68 8.16 12.21
N VAL A 108 -9.42 7.77 12.36
CA VAL A 108 -8.28 8.32 11.59
C VAL A 108 -7.93 7.37 10.44
N VAL A 109 -7.83 6.08 10.74
CA VAL A 109 -7.58 5.02 9.74
C VAL A 109 -8.88 4.26 9.52
N THR A 110 -9.38 4.26 8.29
CA THR A 110 -10.57 3.51 7.89
C THR A 110 -10.14 2.34 6.98
N PRO A 111 -10.26 1.09 7.42
CA PRO A 111 -9.90 -0.06 6.62
C PRO A 111 -11.05 -0.50 5.70
N TYR A 112 -10.72 -0.88 4.46
CA TYR A 112 -11.64 -1.42 3.47
C TYR A 112 -11.21 -2.81 3.03
N CYS A 113 -12.11 -3.82 3.14
CA CYS A 113 -11.88 -5.18 2.65
C CYS A 113 -12.25 -5.26 1.16
N LEU A 114 -11.36 -4.79 0.31
CA LEU A 114 -11.51 -4.84 -1.14
C LEU A 114 -10.13 -4.80 -1.82
N ALA A 115 -10.05 -5.28 -3.06
CA ALA A 115 -8.88 -5.12 -3.89
C ALA A 115 -8.99 -3.80 -4.69
N VAL A 116 -7.90 -3.05 -4.82
CA VAL A 116 -7.83 -1.97 -5.80
C VAL A 116 -7.32 -2.55 -7.11
N THR A 117 -8.00 -2.27 -8.22
CA THR A 117 -7.80 -2.92 -9.53
C THR A 117 -8.02 -1.94 -10.69
N GLU A 118 -7.88 -2.38 -11.93
CA GLU A 118 -8.11 -1.54 -13.11
C GLU A 118 -9.56 -1.06 -13.21
N ARG A 119 -10.53 -1.92 -12.85
CA ARG A 119 -11.97 -1.64 -12.99
C ARG A 119 -12.77 -2.28 -11.86
N THR A 120 -13.96 -1.73 -11.62
CA THR A 120 -14.85 -2.26 -10.58
C THR A 120 -15.54 -3.52 -11.06
N GLU A 121 -15.20 -4.66 -10.47
CA GLU A 121 -15.72 -5.98 -10.81
C GLU A 121 -15.65 -6.97 -9.65
N LEU A 122 -16.35 -8.09 -9.77
CA LEU A 122 -16.21 -9.25 -8.88
C LEU A 122 -15.23 -10.24 -9.48
N SER A 123 -14.31 -10.74 -8.67
CA SER A 123 -13.36 -11.78 -9.09
C SER A 123 -12.95 -12.67 -7.90
N THR A 124 -11.99 -13.55 -8.15
CA THR A 124 -11.38 -14.40 -7.13
C THR A 124 -10.02 -13.85 -6.73
N PHE A 125 -9.79 -13.75 -5.44
CA PHE A 125 -8.49 -13.45 -4.85
C PHE A 125 -7.84 -14.74 -4.37
N TYR A 126 -6.67 -15.07 -4.89
CA TYR A 126 -5.94 -16.30 -4.62
C TYR A 126 -4.88 -16.08 -3.56
N VAL A 127 -5.03 -16.75 -2.43
CA VAL A 127 -4.16 -16.61 -1.25
C VAL A 127 -3.08 -17.69 -1.31
N GLN A 128 -1.83 -17.29 -1.51
CA GLN A 128 -0.71 -18.22 -1.61
C GLN A 128 -0.31 -18.78 -0.23
N ASN A 129 -0.26 -17.94 0.79
CA ASN A 129 0.01 -18.33 2.17
C ASN A 129 -1.10 -17.77 3.07
N PHE A 130 -1.93 -18.65 3.63
CA PHE A 130 -3.05 -18.26 4.48
C PHE A 130 -2.61 -18.05 5.93
N ALA A 131 -1.87 -16.95 6.16
CA ALA A 131 -1.38 -16.52 7.46
C ALA A 131 -1.41 -15.00 7.56
N ALA A 132 -1.76 -14.44 8.71
CA ALA A 132 -1.74 -13.00 8.92
C ALA A 132 -0.31 -12.44 8.73
N GLY A 133 -0.21 -11.30 8.06
CA GLY A 133 1.07 -10.68 7.68
C GLY A 133 1.70 -11.27 6.41
N ALA A 134 1.11 -12.31 5.81
CA ALA A 134 1.59 -12.88 4.55
C ALA A 134 1.37 -11.91 3.38
N ALA A 135 2.06 -12.18 2.27
CA ALA A 135 2.02 -11.44 1.01
C ALA A 135 2.11 -12.42 -0.17
N LEU A 136 2.31 -11.91 -1.37
CA LEU A 136 2.41 -12.66 -2.62
C LEU A 136 1.10 -13.37 -3.00
N HIS A 137 -0.01 -12.69 -2.75
CA HIS A 137 -1.33 -13.11 -3.18
C HIS A 137 -1.62 -12.63 -4.61
N SER A 138 -2.69 -13.11 -5.24
CA SER A 138 -2.95 -12.77 -6.63
C SER A 138 -4.43 -12.53 -6.94
N TRP A 139 -4.69 -11.53 -7.77
CA TRP A 139 -6.01 -11.19 -8.28
C TRP A 139 -6.33 -11.91 -9.59
N GLY A 140 -7.51 -12.50 -9.70
CA GLY A 140 -8.04 -13.07 -10.94
C GLY A 140 -7.44 -14.40 -11.37
N ARG A 141 -6.14 -14.63 -11.17
CA ARG A 141 -5.42 -15.86 -11.57
C ARG A 141 -4.38 -16.26 -10.51
N PRO A 142 -4.18 -17.54 -10.22
CA PRO A 142 -3.18 -17.99 -9.24
C PRO A 142 -1.76 -18.00 -9.86
N VAL A 143 -1.24 -16.81 -10.13
CA VAL A 143 0.10 -16.60 -10.69
C VAL A 143 0.88 -15.58 -9.87
N THR A 144 2.20 -15.73 -9.79
CA THR A 144 3.10 -14.74 -9.20
C THR A 144 3.29 -13.57 -10.17
N GLN A 145 3.94 -12.49 -9.71
CA GLN A 145 4.35 -11.37 -10.56
C GLN A 145 5.18 -11.80 -11.79
N GLY A 146 5.96 -12.88 -11.69
CA GLY A 146 6.71 -13.48 -12.81
C GLY A 146 5.91 -14.48 -13.66
N GLU A 147 4.58 -14.41 -13.66
CA GLU A 147 3.67 -15.30 -14.42
C GLU A 147 3.86 -16.81 -14.09
N ARG A 148 4.41 -17.15 -12.94
CA ARG A 148 4.55 -18.54 -12.50
C ARG A 148 3.31 -18.95 -11.72
N ALA A 149 2.65 -20.02 -12.16
CA ALA A 149 1.52 -20.58 -11.45
C ALA A 149 1.91 -21.06 -10.05
N PHE A 150 1.02 -20.83 -9.07
CA PHE A 150 1.14 -21.37 -7.72
C PHE A 150 -0.15 -22.07 -7.28
N GLU A 151 -0.02 -22.97 -6.32
CA GLU A 151 -1.18 -23.60 -5.65
C GLU A 151 -1.64 -22.71 -4.51
N ALA A 152 -2.86 -22.18 -4.62
CA ALA A 152 -3.44 -21.34 -3.60
C ALA A 152 -3.89 -22.16 -2.38
N GLN A 153 -3.49 -21.73 -1.18
CA GLN A 153 -3.98 -22.35 0.07
C GLN A 153 -5.44 -21.98 0.36
N ASN A 154 -5.87 -20.80 -0.13
CA ASN A 154 -7.25 -20.35 0.02
C ASN A 154 -7.66 -19.48 -1.18
N GLN A 155 -8.98 -19.35 -1.39
CA GLN A 155 -9.59 -18.51 -2.41
C GLN A 155 -10.70 -17.69 -1.77
N GLN A 156 -10.73 -16.40 -2.07
CA GLN A 156 -11.76 -15.49 -1.58
C GLN A 156 -12.51 -14.89 -2.77
N GLY A 157 -13.86 -14.90 -2.72
CA GLY A 157 -14.65 -14.02 -3.58
C GLY A 157 -14.40 -12.57 -3.16
N MET A 158 -14.06 -11.70 -4.09
CA MET A 158 -13.61 -10.34 -3.79
C MET A 158 -14.18 -9.33 -4.76
N VAL A 159 -14.49 -8.13 -4.24
CA VAL A 159 -14.76 -6.95 -5.04
C VAL A 159 -13.44 -6.26 -5.36
N GLY A 160 -13.17 -6.05 -6.64
CA GLY A 160 -12.15 -5.12 -7.11
C GLY A 160 -12.77 -3.76 -7.39
N VAL A 161 -12.05 -2.67 -7.11
CA VAL A 161 -12.53 -1.29 -7.33
C VAL A 161 -11.38 -0.47 -7.92
N SER A 162 -11.64 0.31 -8.98
CA SER A 162 -10.63 1.22 -9.52
C SER A 162 -10.45 2.46 -8.65
N LEU A 163 -9.25 3.06 -8.68
CA LEU A 163 -8.98 4.31 -7.96
C LEU A 163 -9.95 5.42 -8.36
N ASP A 164 -10.29 5.49 -9.63
CA ASP A 164 -11.26 6.48 -10.15
C ASP A 164 -12.67 6.25 -9.60
N ASP A 165 -13.11 5.00 -9.47
CA ASP A 165 -14.40 4.68 -8.88
C ASP A 165 -14.46 4.94 -7.36
N LEU A 166 -13.35 4.74 -6.63
CA LEU A 166 -13.30 5.07 -5.20
C LEU A 166 -13.68 6.52 -4.94
N THR A 167 -13.14 7.45 -5.72
CA THR A 167 -13.40 8.88 -5.58
C THR A 167 -14.65 9.33 -6.30
N GLY A 168 -14.85 8.91 -7.57
CA GLY A 168 -15.91 9.40 -8.41
C GLY A 168 -17.27 8.75 -8.16
N ARG A 169 -17.32 7.41 -8.03
CA ARG A 169 -18.55 6.65 -7.86
C ARG A 169 -18.94 6.45 -6.41
N PHE A 170 -17.97 6.13 -5.56
CA PHE A 170 -18.22 5.84 -4.14
C PHE A 170 -18.06 7.09 -3.25
N GLY A 171 -17.52 8.18 -3.78
CA GLY A 171 -17.43 9.47 -3.09
C GLY A 171 -16.48 9.47 -1.89
N LEU A 172 -15.46 8.61 -1.89
CA LEU A 172 -14.44 8.65 -0.85
C LEU A 172 -13.64 9.95 -0.92
N PRO A 173 -13.12 10.45 0.21
CA PRO A 173 -12.24 11.61 0.23
C PRO A 173 -11.09 11.47 -0.78
N PHE A 174 -10.84 12.49 -1.58
CA PHE A 174 -9.82 12.45 -2.64
C PHE A 174 -8.40 12.38 -2.04
N PRO A 175 -7.52 11.47 -2.50
CA PRO A 175 -6.19 11.30 -1.91
C PRO A 175 -5.23 12.44 -2.27
N ASN A 176 -4.42 12.85 -1.30
CA ASN A 176 -3.24 13.67 -1.52
C ASN A 176 -1.99 12.82 -1.78
N HIS A 177 -1.98 11.61 -1.21
CA HIS A 177 -0.90 10.64 -1.34
C HIS A 177 -1.48 9.24 -1.54
N ILE A 178 -0.84 8.45 -2.41
CA ILE A 178 -1.22 7.05 -2.65
C ILE A 178 0.01 6.17 -2.55
N LYS A 179 -0.04 5.13 -1.70
CA LYS A 179 0.88 3.99 -1.73
C LYS A 179 0.21 2.85 -2.47
N ILE A 180 0.92 2.20 -3.39
CA ILE A 180 0.48 0.99 -4.10
C ILE A 180 1.55 -0.08 -3.93
N ASP A 181 1.19 -1.18 -3.27
CA ASP A 181 2.08 -2.30 -2.94
C ASP A 181 1.21 -3.58 -2.87
N VAL A 182 0.99 -4.25 -4.01
CA VAL A 182 -0.06 -5.28 -4.19
C VAL A 182 0.37 -6.56 -4.92
N ASP A 183 1.61 -6.88 -4.98
CA ASP A 183 2.10 -8.16 -5.50
C ASP A 183 1.77 -8.45 -7.00
N GLY A 184 1.77 -7.43 -7.91
CA GLY A 184 1.87 -7.70 -9.34
C GLY A 184 0.78 -7.18 -10.27
N ILE A 185 -0.16 -6.36 -9.77
CA ILE A 185 -1.18 -5.68 -10.61
C ILE A 185 -1.07 -4.14 -10.56
N GLU A 186 0.09 -3.61 -10.19
CA GLU A 186 0.34 -2.18 -10.03
C GLU A 186 0.03 -1.41 -11.33
N ALA A 187 0.49 -1.92 -12.48
CA ALA A 187 0.20 -1.29 -13.77
C ALA A 187 -1.30 -1.30 -14.10
N GLU A 188 -2.02 -2.36 -13.73
CA GLU A 188 -3.48 -2.44 -13.89
C GLU A 188 -4.18 -1.39 -13.02
N ILE A 189 -3.75 -1.22 -11.76
CA ILE A 189 -4.27 -0.19 -10.86
C ILE A 189 -4.04 1.20 -11.47
N ILE A 190 -2.87 1.47 -12.02
CA ILE A 190 -2.53 2.75 -12.65
C ILE A 190 -3.39 3.00 -13.89
N ARG A 191 -3.71 1.98 -14.70
CA ARG A 191 -4.64 2.12 -15.82
C ARG A 191 -6.06 2.50 -15.35
N GLY A 192 -6.47 2.05 -14.17
CA GLY A 192 -7.75 2.40 -13.52
C GLY A 192 -7.74 3.72 -12.74
N ALA A 193 -6.72 4.56 -12.91
CA ALA A 193 -6.49 5.77 -12.11
C ALA A 193 -6.40 7.06 -12.96
N GLY A 194 -6.88 7.06 -14.20
CA GLY A 194 -6.66 8.18 -15.13
C GLY A 194 -7.19 9.51 -14.61
N HIS A 195 -8.38 9.57 -14.03
CA HIS A 195 -8.93 10.77 -13.42
C HIS A 195 -8.21 11.14 -12.12
N THR A 196 -7.88 10.14 -11.31
CA THR A 196 -7.13 10.32 -10.05
C THR A 196 -5.74 10.91 -10.31
N LEU A 197 -5.02 10.38 -11.31
CA LEU A 197 -3.70 10.90 -11.69
C LEU A 197 -3.77 12.29 -12.31
N ALA A 198 -4.85 12.64 -13.02
CA ALA A 198 -5.01 13.97 -13.63
C ALA A 198 -5.32 15.07 -12.61
N ASP A 199 -5.88 14.73 -11.46
CA ASP A 199 -6.34 15.71 -10.47
C ASP A 199 -5.15 16.33 -9.70
N PRO A 200 -5.05 17.66 -9.62
CA PRO A 200 -3.92 18.33 -8.94
C PRO A 200 -3.89 18.12 -7.42
N ARG A 201 -4.96 17.64 -6.81
CA ARG A 201 -4.97 17.30 -5.38
C ARG A 201 -4.08 16.12 -5.04
N LEU A 202 -3.84 15.20 -5.98
CA LEU A 202 -2.84 14.14 -5.83
C LEU A 202 -1.44 14.75 -6.00
N ARG A 203 -0.66 14.74 -4.94
CA ARG A 203 0.66 15.38 -4.87
C ARG A 203 1.80 14.38 -5.03
N THR A 204 1.71 13.21 -4.39
CA THR A 204 2.73 12.18 -4.49
C THR A 204 2.12 10.79 -4.55
N ALA A 205 2.85 9.86 -5.16
CA ALA A 205 2.55 8.44 -5.12
C ALA A 205 3.82 7.63 -4.89
N LEU A 206 3.71 6.53 -4.16
CA LEU A 206 4.73 5.52 -4.03
C LEU A 206 4.16 4.21 -4.61
N VAL A 207 4.87 3.62 -5.56
CA VAL A 207 4.48 2.35 -6.20
C VAL A 207 5.62 1.35 -6.04
N GLU A 208 5.36 0.24 -5.32
CA GLU A 208 6.31 -0.88 -5.29
C GLU A 208 6.17 -1.65 -6.60
N VAL A 209 7.28 -1.83 -7.31
CA VAL A 209 7.30 -2.59 -8.55
C VAL A 209 8.43 -3.62 -8.50
N TYR A 210 8.15 -4.81 -9.00
CA TYR A 210 9.23 -5.68 -9.43
C TYR A 210 9.81 -5.12 -10.72
N ILE A 211 11.12 -4.94 -10.78
CA ILE A 211 11.77 -4.38 -11.96
C ILE A 211 11.81 -5.44 -13.08
N PHE A 212 10.66 -5.66 -13.70
CA PHE A 212 10.60 -5.97 -15.11
C PHE A 212 10.60 -4.62 -15.82
N ALA A 213 11.62 -4.33 -16.57
CA ALA A 213 11.85 -3.00 -17.17
C ALA A 213 10.63 -2.44 -17.91
N GLU A 214 9.81 -3.29 -18.50
CA GLU A 214 8.59 -2.91 -19.23
C GLU A 214 7.48 -2.38 -18.33
N ILE A 215 7.20 -3.03 -17.18
CA ILE A 215 6.15 -2.61 -16.25
C ILE A 215 6.53 -1.30 -15.56
N ALA A 216 7.78 -1.18 -15.11
CA ALA A 216 8.27 0.05 -14.49
C ALA A 216 8.19 1.24 -15.47
N GLN A 217 8.55 1.02 -16.76
CA GLN A 217 8.44 2.04 -17.82
C GLN A 217 6.99 2.43 -18.11
N GLU A 218 6.06 1.48 -18.15
CA GLU A 218 4.63 1.75 -18.31
C GLU A 218 4.10 2.65 -17.19
N ILE A 219 4.40 2.29 -15.94
CA ILE A 219 3.99 3.06 -14.75
C ILE A 219 4.61 4.46 -14.79
N GLU A 220 5.91 4.56 -15.03
CA GLU A 220 6.59 5.86 -15.12
C GLU A 220 6.01 6.73 -16.23
N ALA A 221 5.73 6.18 -17.42
CA ALA A 221 5.13 6.89 -18.52
C ALA A 221 3.72 7.41 -18.18
N ALA A 222 2.91 6.62 -17.47
CA ALA A 222 1.57 7.03 -17.02
C ALA A 222 1.64 8.21 -16.04
N PHE A 223 2.52 8.15 -15.05
CA PHE A 223 2.73 9.27 -14.11
C PHE A 223 3.25 10.52 -14.81
N ARG A 224 4.23 10.38 -15.70
CA ARG A 224 4.79 11.49 -16.49
C ARG A 224 3.74 12.19 -17.35
N ALA A 225 2.85 11.43 -17.99
CA ALA A 225 1.76 11.97 -18.79
C ALA A 225 0.80 12.87 -17.99
N HIS A 226 0.76 12.71 -16.67
CA HIS A 226 -0.06 13.49 -15.74
C HIS A 226 0.74 14.52 -14.92
N GLY A 227 1.98 14.84 -15.34
CA GLY A 227 2.78 15.91 -14.73
C GLY A 227 3.51 15.51 -13.45
N PHE A 228 3.80 14.23 -13.27
CA PHE A 228 4.66 13.76 -12.18
C PHE A 228 6.09 13.51 -12.68
N GLU A 229 7.04 13.62 -11.75
CA GLU A 229 8.42 13.21 -11.93
C GLU A 229 8.79 12.12 -10.93
N LEU A 230 9.67 11.22 -11.35
CA LEU A 230 10.26 10.20 -10.48
C LEU A 230 11.33 10.87 -9.62
N SER A 231 11.05 11.04 -8.31
CA SER A 231 11.88 11.83 -7.40
C SER A 231 13.08 11.07 -6.84
N ASN A 232 13.04 9.73 -6.83
CA ASN A 232 14.11 8.88 -6.30
C ASN A 232 14.90 8.11 -7.37
N ALA A 233 14.89 8.58 -8.62
CA ALA A 233 15.55 7.91 -9.76
C ALA A 233 17.06 7.64 -9.53
N ALA A 234 17.75 8.52 -8.81
CA ALA A 234 19.18 8.38 -8.53
C ALA A 234 19.50 7.33 -7.45
N GLU A 235 18.51 6.94 -6.65
CA GLU A 235 18.66 5.99 -5.54
C GLU A 235 18.23 4.57 -5.93
N LEU A 236 17.64 4.41 -7.13
CA LEU A 236 17.15 3.12 -7.61
C LEU A 236 18.31 2.22 -8.01
N ASP A 237 18.52 1.16 -7.23
CA ASP A 237 19.35 0.02 -7.66
C ASP A 237 18.56 -0.79 -8.69
N LEU A 238 18.99 -0.79 -9.95
CA LEU A 238 18.33 -1.48 -11.07
C LEU A 238 18.73 -2.96 -11.17
N THR A 239 19.07 -3.61 -10.06
CA THR A 239 19.33 -5.05 -10.04
C THR A 239 18.06 -5.79 -10.47
N PRO A 240 18.11 -6.65 -11.50
CA PRO A 240 16.96 -7.46 -11.91
C PRO A 240 16.40 -8.30 -10.75
N ASP A 241 15.11 -8.60 -10.79
CA ASP A 241 14.38 -9.47 -9.84
C ASP A 241 14.28 -8.95 -8.40
N THR A 242 14.38 -7.63 -8.18
CA THR A 242 14.15 -7.02 -6.87
C THR A 242 12.98 -6.04 -6.92
N ALA A 243 12.13 -6.07 -5.87
CA ALA A 243 11.10 -5.06 -5.68
C ALA A 243 11.74 -3.70 -5.35
N ARG A 244 11.18 -2.62 -5.88
CA ARG A 244 11.63 -1.24 -5.65
C ARG A 244 10.44 -0.31 -5.50
N ASN A 245 10.57 0.67 -4.65
CA ASN A 245 9.61 1.76 -4.51
C ASN A 245 9.94 2.88 -5.49
N LEU A 246 9.05 3.11 -6.45
CA LEU A 246 9.09 4.29 -7.31
C LEU A 246 8.31 5.41 -6.63
N ILE A 247 8.98 6.53 -6.32
CA ILE A 247 8.36 7.68 -5.68
C ILE A 247 8.14 8.78 -6.71
N PHE A 248 6.88 9.08 -6.96
CA PHE A 248 6.45 10.10 -7.90
C PHE A 248 6.00 11.35 -7.16
N THR A 249 6.45 12.50 -7.62
CA THR A 249 6.04 13.81 -7.11
C THR A 249 5.47 14.65 -8.24
N ARG A 250 4.35 15.32 -8.00
CA ARG A 250 3.80 16.24 -8.99
C ARG A 250 4.65 17.50 -9.06
N ASN A 251 5.00 17.91 -10.25
CA ASN A 251 5.69 19.17 -10.47
C ASN A 251 4.86 20.33 -9.94
N ALA A 252 5.42 21.14 -9.06
CA ALA A 252 4.81 22.41 -8.71
C ALA A 252 4.71 23.23 -10.01
N GLY A 253 3.50 23.36 -10.53
CA GLY A 253 3.28 24.23 -11.70
C GLY A 253 3.85 25.62 -11.39
N THR A 254 4.48 26.24 -12.35
CA THR A 254 5.08 27.59 -12.27
C THR A 254 4.05 28.72 -12.05
N SER A 255 2.97 28.47 -11.31
CA SER A 255 1.83 29.37 -11.11
C SER A 255 1.73 30.01 -9.73
N ASP A 256 2.74 29.90 -8.85
CA ASP A 256 2.78 30.66 -7.60
C ASP A 256 4.08 31.50 -7.51
N GLN A 257 4.25 32.46 -8.42
CA GLN A 257 4.99 33.68 -8.10
C GLN A 257 3.96 34.72 -7.68
N PRO A 258 4.00 35.25 -6.45
CA PRO A 258 3.19 36.42 -6.08
C PRO A 258 3.64 37.62 -6.91
N VAL A 259 2.69 38.25 -7.59
CA VAL A 259 2.84 39.57 -8.25
C VAL A 259 2.94 40.66 -7.21
#